data_34b8ac44f2d92e3828fffbb14ff8a554
#
_entry.id   34b8ac44f2d92e3828fffbb14ff8a554
#
_cell.length_a   1.000
_cell.length_b   1.000
_cell.length_c   1.000
_cell.angle_alpha   90.00
_cell.angle_beta   90.00
_cell.angle_gamma   90.00
#
_symmetry.space_group_name_H-M   'P 1'
#
loop_
_entity.id
_entity.type
_entity.pdbx_description
1 polymer ?
#
loop_
_entity_poly.entity_id
_entity_poly.type
_entity_poly.pdbx_seq_one_letter_code
_entity_poly.pdbx_strand_id
1 'polypeptide(L)'
;MKVGAARSFGAQLKALREAGGFTQEELATIAGLSVHAVSALERGERRRPHVETARALSAALDLTGAARDAFFESARSSPQATAVDELTGVPLPVPLTVLVGRDTDVQTLRQWLADPAARLITLIGPGGVGKTRLALELARALASESTTRVLFIPLAAIRDPAFVESAIAEAFRLVDVTARDLPRRVRVACENYSTLLVLDNFEHVLDAAQPVADLLTSVPLLRLLVTSRAPLRVQGEREYVVGPLELEASDAMSPADLARAPAVRLFVDRIRDV
;
A
#
# COMPACT_ATOMS: atom_id res chain seq x y z
N MET A 1 28.42 2.94 -29.38
CA MET A 1 27.63 4.02 -28.78
C MET A 1 27.14 3.54 -27.41
N LYS A 2 27.67 4.09 -26.31
CA LYS A 2 27.26 3.78 -24.94
C LYS A 2 25.88 4.40 -24.69
N VAL A 3 24.87 3.59 -24.46
CA VAL A 3 23.55 4.05 -23.98
C VAL A 3 23.76 4.66 -22.61
N GLY A 4 23.54 5.99 -22.51
CA GLY A 4 23.72 6.77 -21.28
C GLY A 4 22.78 6.27 -20.19
N ALA A 5 23.34 5.96 -19.03
CA ALA A 5 22.58 5.65 -17.81
C ALA A 5 21.61 6.80 -17.52
N ALA A 6 20.33 6.49 -17.36
CA ALA A 6 19.30 7.47 -17.02
C ALA A 6 19.67 8.14 -15.69
N ARG A 7 19.87 9.46 -15.70
CA ARG A 7 20.23 10.25 -14.52
C ARG A 7 19.01 10.38 -13.61
N SER A 8 19.20 10.27 -12.29
CA SER A 8 18.11 10.50 -11.33
C SER A 8 17.57 11.94 -11.46
N PHE A 9 16.29 12.14 -11.09
CA PHE A 9 15.67 13.47 -11.10
C PHE A 9 16.52 14.52 -10.36
N GLY A 10 17.04 14.19 -9.17
CA GLY A 10 17.89 15.10 -8.39
C GLY A 10 19.19 15.44 -9.11
N ALA A 11 19.83 14.47 -9.76
CA ALA A 11 21.05 14.72 -10.54
C ALA A 11 20.75 15.57 -11.78
N GLN A 12 19.58 15.38 -12.41
CA GLN A 12 19.16 16.19 -13.55
C GLN A 12 18.77 17.61 -13.12
N LEU A 13 18.03 17.75 -12.01
CA LEU A 13 17.70 19.06 -11.44
C LEU A 13 18.95 19.86 -11.12
N LYS A 14 19.92 19.23 -10.43
CA LYS A 14 21.20 19.84 -10.11
C LYS A 14 21.97 20.30 -11.38
N ALA A 15 22.04 19.43 -12.38
CA ALA A 15 22.71 19.74 -13.64
C ALA A 15 22.05 20.91 -14.38
N LEU A 16 20.72 20.98 -14.43
CA LEU A 16 19.97 22.07 -15.07
C LEU A 16 20.11 23.37 -14.28
N ARG A 17 20.10 23.34 -12.96
CA ARG A 17 20.34 24.52 -12.11
C ARG A 17 21.72 25.08 -12.32
N GLU A 18 22.74 24.21 -12.30
CA GLU A 18 24.15 24.64 -12.54
C GLU A 18 24.37 25.18 -13.95
N ALA A 19 23.73 24.57 -14.96
CA ALA A 19 23.78 25.06 -16.34
C ALA A 19 23.08 26.41 -16.50
N GLY A 20 22.01 26.69 -15.72
CA GLY A 20 21.35 27.99 -15.67
C GLY A 20 22.08 29.03 -14.81
N GLY A 21 23.18 28.66 -14.13
CA GLY A 21 23.97 29.55 -13.28
C GLY A 21 23.31 29.89 -11.93
N PHE A 22 22.27 29.14 -11.50
CA PHE A 22 21.57 29.42 -10.27
C PHE A 22 22.19 28.72 -9.05
N THR A 23 22.22 29.41 -7.91
CA THR A 23 22.38 28.77 -6.59
C THR A 23 21.08 28.04 -6.17
N GLN A 24 21.17 27.19 -5.16
CA GLN A 24 19.96 26.54 -4.60
C GLN A 24 18.97 27.56 -4.04
N GLU A 25 19.48 28.67 -3.46
CA GLU A 25 18.67 29.73 -2.88
C GLU A 25 17.93 30.54 -3.97
N GLU A 26 18.62 30.90 -5.05
CA GLU A 26 18.01 31.60 -6.17
C GLU A 26 16.93 30.75 -6.85
N LEU A 27 17.23 29.49 -7.15
CA LEU A 27 16.24 28.59 -7.74
C LEU A 27 15.02 28.39 -6.81
N ALA A 28 15.25 28.24 -5.50
CA ALA A 28 14.17 28.11 -4.53
C ALA A 28 13.29 29.37 -4.52
N THR A 29 13.88 30.55 -4.52
CA THR A 29 13.16 31.84 -4.54
C THR A 29 12.33 31.97 -5.80
N ILE A 30 12.90 31.71 -6.98
CA ILE A 30 12.19 31.84 -8.27
C ILE A 30 11.05 30.80 -8.37
N ALA A 31 11.28 29.58 -7.89
CA ALA A 31 10.27 28.50 -7.92
C ALA A 31 9.23 28.60 -6.79
N GLY A 32 9.33 29.57 -5.88
CA GLY A 32 8.44 29.66 -4.71
C GLY A 32 8.54 28.50 -3.73
N LEU A 33 9.74 27.91 -3.61
CA LEU A 33 10.03 26.77 -2.75
C LEU A 33 10.98 27.16 -1.62
N SER A 34 11.11 26.32 -0.59
CA SER A 34 12.17 26.47 0.40
C SER A 34 13.50 25.92 -0.12
N VAL A 35 14.63 26.55 0.27
CA VAL A 35 15.99 26.07 -0.04
C VAL A 35 16.17 24.62 0.39
N HIS A 36 15.61 24.25 1.54
CA HIS A 36 15.64 22.88 2.04
C HIS A 36 14.92 21.89 1.10
N ALA A 37 13.81 22.30 0.47
CA ALA A 37 13.09 21.47 -0.48
C ALA A 37 13.91 21.23 -1.76
N VAL A 38 14.55 22.26 -2.31
CA VAL A 38 15.43 22.13 -3.49
C VAL A 38 16.63 21.24 -3.15
N SER A 39 17.28 21.47 -2.00
CA SER A 39 18.41 20.68 -1.55
C SER A 39 18.06 19.20 -1.32
N ALA A 40 16.92 18.92 -0.71
CA ALA A 40 16.43 17.55 -0.50
C ALA A 40 16.12 16.82 -1.83
N LEU A 41 15.60 17.56 -2.84
CA LEU A 41 15.37 17.01 -4.17
C LEU A 41 16.69 16.69 -4.88
N GLU A 42 17.68 17.58 -4.83
CA GLU A 42 18.98 17.36 -5.45
C GLU A 42 19.79 16.23 -4.81
N ARG A 43 19.68 16.06 -3.48
CA ARG A 43 20.29 14.92 -2.75
C ARG A 43 19.55 13.61 -2.94
N GLY A 44 18.35 13.64 -3.55
CA GLY A 44 17.52 12.45 -3.76
C GLY A 44 16.82 11.95 -2.48
N GLU A 45 16.77 12.74 -1.41
CA GLU A 45 16.01 12.46 -0.20
C GLU A 45 14.51 12.49 -0.48
N ARG A 46 14.08 13.37 -1.40
CA ARG A 46 12.76 13.38 -2.01
C ARG A 46 12.89 12.99 -3.48
N ARG A 47 12.69 11.75 -3.76
CA ARG A 47 12.90 11.18 -5.11
C ARG A 47 11.83 11.57 -6.13
N ARG A 48 10.62 11.92 -5.67
CA ARG A 48 9.50 12.38 -6.51
C ARG A 48 9.00 13.73 -6.03
N PRO A 49 9.19 14.80 -6.78
CA PRO A 49 8.54 16.07 -6.50
C PRO A 49 7.03 15.97 -6.78
N HIS A 50 6.21 16.71 -6.04
CA HIS A 50 4.83 16.93 -6.43
C HIS A 50 4.76 17.56 -7.82
N VAL A 51 3.70 17.28 -8.58
CA VAL A 51 3.52 17.81 -9.94
C VAL A 51 3.66 19.34 -9.97
N GLU A 52 3.09 20.03 -8.97
CA GLU A 52 3.21 21.49 -8.83
C GLU A 52 4.65 21.93 -8.55
N THR A 53 5.40 21.17 -7.75
CA THR A 53 6.82 21.41 -7.49
C THR A 53 7.65 21.24 -8.78
N ALA A 54 7.37 20.18 -9.55
CA ALA A 54 8.04 19.95 -10.83
C ALA A 54 7.69 21.05 -11.87
N ARG A 55 6.43 21.53 -11.87
CA ARG A 55 6.00 22.66 -12.72
C ARG A 55 6.72 23.96 -12.34
N ALA A 56 6.77 24.28 -11.05
CA ALA A 56 7.43 25.47 -10.55
C ALA A 56 8.93 25.45 -10.88
N LEU A 57 9.61 24.32 -10.68
CA LEU A 57 11.03 24.15 -11.05
C LEU A 57 11.25 24.23 -12.57
N SER A 58 10.39 23.62 -13.37
CA SER A 58 10.46 23.68 -14.83
C SER A 58 10.30 25.12 -15.35
N ALA A 59 9.38 25.88 -14.74
CA ALA A 59 9.18 27.31 -15.07
C ALA A 59 10.38 28.17 -14.62
N ALA A 60 10.90 27.94 -13.41
CA ALA A 60 12.05 28.67 -12.86
C ALA A 60 13.35 28.44 -13.67
N LEU A 61 13.47 27.25 -14.29
CA LEU A 61 14.61 26.89 -15.17
C LEU A 61 14.33 27.18 -16.63
N ASP A 62 13.23 27.84 -16.97
CA ASP A 62 12.81 28.20 -18.35
C ASP A 62 12.87 27.01 -19.33
N LEU A 63 12.46 25.82 -18.87
CA LEU A 63 12.52 24.61 -19.68
C LEU A 63 11.38 24.57 -20.69
N THR A 64 11.71 24.39 -21.97
CA THR A 64 10.76 24.30 -23.08
C THR A 64 11.01 23.08 -23.96
N GLY A 65 9.99 22.67 -24.74
CA GLY A 65 10.10 21.56 -25.70
C GLY A 65 10.64 20.27 -25.10
N ALA A 66 11.54 19.58 -25.78
CA ALA A 66 12.10 18.29 -25.42
C ALA A 66 12.82 18.29 -24.06
N ALA A 67 13.42 19.41 -23.65
CA ALA A 67 14.08 19.54 -22.34
C ALA A 67 13.06 19.50 -21.20
N ARG A 68 11.91 20.15 -21.39
CA ARG A 68 10.78 20.10 -20.45
C ARG A 68 10.20 18.71 -20.36
N ASP A 69 9.97 18.06 -21.49
CA ASP A 69 9.41 16.70 -21.52
C ASP A 69 10.35 15.70 -20.83
N ALA A 70 11.64 15.76 -21.10
CA ALA A 70 12.66 14.95 -20.44
C ALA A 70 12.73 15.21 -18.92
N PHE A 71 12.55 16.46 -18.48
CA PHE A 71 12.52 16.83 -17.07
C PHE A 71 11.30 16.22 -16.36
N PHE A 72 10.10 16.30 -16.96
CA PHE A 72 8.91 15.67 -16.41
C PHE A 72 8.97 14.15 -16.47
N GLU A 73 9.56 13.57 -17.51
CA GLU A 73 9.84 12.14 -17.57
C GLU A 73 10.77 11.71 -16.43
N SER A 74 11.85 12.44 -16.15
CA SER A 74 12.75 12.14 -15.03
C SER A 74 12.09 12.33 -13.66
N ALA A 75 11.16 13.28 -13.53
CA ALA A 75 10.33 13.44 -12.33
C ALA A 75 9.38 12.26 -12.11
N ARG A 76 8.98 11.58 -13.19
CA ARG A 76 8.17 10.34 -13.18
C ARG A 76 9.05 9.10 -13.08
N SER A 77 10.19 9.09 -13.77
CA SER A 77 11.10 7.96 -13.91
C SER A 77 12.34 8.16 -13.03
N SER A 78 12.36 7.59 -11.84
CA SER A 78 13.61 7.41 -11.10
C SER A 78 14.25 6.09 -11.54
N PRO A 79 15.48 6.07 -12.15
CA PRO A 79 16.04 4.85 -12.77
C PRO A 79 16.52 3.78 -11.79
N GLN A 80 16.08 3.80 -10.56
CA GLN A 80 16.33 2.75 -9.55
C GLN A 80 15.27 2.75 -8.43
N ALA A 81 14.03 3.13 -8.75
CA ALA A 81 12.95 2.47 -8.03
C ALA A 81 12.93 1.04 -8.60
N THR A 82 13.49 0.09 -7.86
CA THR A 82 13.19 -1.31 -8.12
C THR A 82 11.69 -1.41 -8.34
N ALA A 83 11.22 -2.30 -9.21
CA ALA A 83 9.80 -2.52 -9.53
C ALA A 83 8.88 -2.62 -8.29
N VAL A 84 9.46 -2.81 -7.12
CA VAL A 84 8.86 -2.81 -5.78
C VAL A 84 8.36 -1.42 -5.33
N ASP A 85 9.04 -0.31 -5.71
CA ASP A 85 8.65 1.05 -5.25
C ASP A 85 7.49 1.65 -6.09
N GLU A 86 7.30 1.17 -7.32
CA GLU A 86 6.08 1.48 -8.11
C GLU A 86 4.88 0.64 -7.65
N LEU A 87 5.14 -0.50 -7.01
CA LEU A 87 4.14 -1.43 -6.49
C LEU A 87 3.62 -1.02 -5.09
N THR A 88 4.38 -0.27 -4.31
CA THR A 88 3.95 0.15 -2.97
C THR A 88 3.13 1.43 -3.04
N GLY A 89 1.82 1.29 -2.81
CA GLY A 89 0.94 2.37 -2.39
C GLY A 89 1.40 2.98 -1.04
N VAL A 90 0.45 3.35 -0.19
CA VAL A 90 0.76 3.71 1.21
C VAL A 90 1.61 2.59 1.84
N PRO A 91 2.74 2.92 2.51
CA PRO A 91 3.59 1.91 3.15
C PRO A 91 2.74 1.03 4.08
N LEU A 92 2.90 -0.30 3.94
CA LEU A 92 2.22 -1.23 4.85
C LEU A 92 2.64 -0.93 6.30
N PRO A 93 1.68 -0.82 7.23
CA PRO A 93 2.00 -0.64 8.65
C PRO A 93 2.98 -1.71 9.13
N VAL A 94 4.09 -1.30 9.76
CA VAL A 94 5.09 -2.22 10.31
C VAL A 94 4.67 -2.60 11.72
N PRO A 95 4.20 -3.85 11.97
CA PRO A 95 3.93 -4.27 13.32
C PRO A 95 5.23 -4.35 14.14
N LEU A 96 5.20 -3.86 15.35
CA LEU A 96 6.35 -3.88 16.25
C LEU A 96 6.65 -5.26 16.85
N THR A 97 5.74 -6.21 16.70
CA THR A 97 5.83 -7.54 17.30
C THR A 97 5.63 -8.65 16.27
N VAL A 98 6.13 -9.84 16.53
CA VAL A 98 5.95 -11.04 15.68
C VAL A 98 4.51 -11.54 15.79
N LEU A 99 3.97 -12.11 14.72
CA LEU A 99 2.69 -12.83 14.73
C LEU A 99 2.92 -14.19 15.40
N VAL A 100 2.15 -14.49 16.45
CA VAL A 100 2.31 -15.72 17.24
C VAL A 100 1.13 -16.68 16.98
N GLY A 101 1.43 -17.95 16.70
CA GLY A 101 0.47 -19.04 16.65
C GLY A 101 -0.56 -18.96 15.52
N ARG A 102 -0.19 -18.33 14.39
CA ARG A 102 -1.05 -18.16 13.20
C ARG A 102 -0.45 -18.72 11.92
N ASP A 103 0.54 -19.59 12.05
CA ASP A 103 1.26 -20.13 10.89
C ASP A 103 0.33 -20.90 9.95
N THR A 104 -0.57 -21.71 10.50
CA THR A 104 -1.58 -22.46 9.74
C THR A 104 -2.58 -21.53 9.04
N ASP A 105 -3.04 -20.48 9.74
CA ASP A 105 -3.93 -19.46 9.15
C ASP A 105 -3.26 -18.78 7.96
N VAL A 106 -1.99 -18.34 8.13
CA VAL A 106 -1.19 -17.71 7.07
C VAL A 106 -1.04 -18.65 5.88
N GLN A 107 -0.69 -19.91 6.12
CA GLN A 107 -0.50 -20.90 5.06
C GLN A 107 -1.79 -21.15 4.28
N THR A 108 -2.91 -21.34 4.97
CA THR A 108 -4.23 -21.55 4.35
C THR A 108 -4.64 -20.35 3.51
N LEU A 109 -4.53 -19.16 4.06
CA LEU A 109 -4.91 -17.94 3.35
C LEU A 109 -3.99 -17.63 2.17
N ARG A 110 -2.71 -17.96 2.24
CA ARG A 110 -1.80 -17.89 1.08
C ARG A 110 -2.25 -18.82 -0.05
N GLN A 111 -2.66 -20.05 0.28
CA GLN A 111 -3.21 -20.98 -0.71
C GLN A 111 -4.50 -20.43 -1.34
N TRP A 112 -5.39 -19.83 -0.54
CA TRP A 112 -6.59 -19.19 -1.08
C TRP A 112 -6.26 -18.00 -1.97
N LEU A 113 -5.32 -17.16 -1.58
CA LEU A 113 -4.88 -16.02 -2.39
C LEU A 113 -4.13 -16.45 -3.67
N ALA A 114 -3.58 -17.67 -3.72
CA ALA A 114 -3.01 -18.23 -4.93
C ALA A 114 -4.09 -18.77 -5.91
N ASP A 115 -5.30 -19.10 -5.42
CA ASP A 115 -6.42 -19.55 -6.23
C ASP A 115 -7.00 -18.39 -7.06
N PRO A 116 -6.99 -18.44 -8.41
CA PRO A 116 -7.58 -17.39 -9.24
C PRO A 116 -9.08 -17.18 -9.02
N ALA A 117 -9.79 -18.19 -8.51
CA ALA A 117 -11.22 -18.10 -8.22
C ALA A 117 -11.51 -17.36 -6.90
N ALA A 118 -10.56 -17.34 -5.95
CA ALA A 118 -10.71 -16.68 -4.66
C ALA A 118 -10.25 -15.22 -4.72
N ARG A 119 -11.06 -14.35 -5.30
CA ARG A 119 -10.70 -12.95 -5.50
C ARG A 119 -11.15 -12.01 -4.38
N LEU A 120 -12.08 -12.43 -3.53
CA LEU A 120 -12.56 -11.71 -2.36
C LEU A 120 -12.50 -12.64 -1.15
N ILE A 121 -11.62 -12.33 -0.22
CA ILE A 121 -11.47 -13.05 1.04
C ILE A 121 -11.77 -12.11 2.19
N THR A 122 -12.70 -12.50 3.06
CA THR A 122 -13.07 -11.74 4.25
C THR A 122 -12.62 -12.49 5.51
N LEU A 123 -11.73 -11.88 6.28
CA LEU A 123 -11.33 -12.35 7.60
C LEU A 123 -12.37 -11.91 8.62
N ILE A 124 -13.13 -12.86 9.15
CA ILE A 124 -14.25 -12.61 10.07
C ILE A 124 -13.86 -13.01 11.49
N GLY A 125 -14.29 -12.24 12.48
CA GLY A 125 -14.11 -12.58 13.89
C GLY A 125 -14.31 -11.40 14.83
N PRO A 126 -14.33 -11.64 16.14
CA PRO A 126 -14.53 -10.59 17.14
C PRO A 126 -13.40 -9.56 17.13
N GLY A 127 -13.68 -8.40 17.77
CA GLY A 127 -12.63 -7.38 17.99
C GLY A 127 -11.45 -7.95 18.78
N GLY A 128 -10.23 -7.56 18.42
CA GLY A 128 -9.03 -7.98 19.14
C GLY A 128 -8.49 -9.38 18.80
N VAL A 129 -9.19 -10.20 17.98
CA VAL A 129 -8.78 -11.59 17.67
C VAL A 129 -7.54 -11.67 16.76
N GLY A 130 -7.09 -10.56 16.19
CA GLY A 130 -5.88 -10.48 15.38
C GLY A 130 -6.09 -10.43 13.87
N LYS A 131 -7.31 -10.15 13.36
CA LYS A 131 -7.61 -10.06 11.92
C LYS A 131 -6.69 -9.13 11.17
N THR A 132 -6.55 -7.89 11.62
CA THR A 132 -5.64 -6.88 11.03
C THR A 132 -4.19 -7.35 11.03
N ARG A 133 -3.73 -7.99 12.10
CA ARG A 133 -2.37 -8.56 12.20
C ARG A 133 -2.15 -9.65 11.17
N LEU A 134 -3.10 -10.55 11.03
CA LEU A 134 -3.07 -11.64 10.05
C LEU A 134 -3.09 -11.08 8.62
N ALA A 135 -3.95 -10.10 8.34
CA ALA A 135 -4.01 -9.43 7.04
C ALA A 135 -2.70 -8.74 6.67
N LEU A 136 -2.07 -8.04 7.62
CA LEU A 136 -0.77 -7.38 7.41
C LEU A 136 0.37 -8.37 7.18
N GLU A 137 0.37 -9.52 7.86
CA GLU A 137 1.37 -10.56 7.65
C GLU A 137 1.27 -11.14 6.23
N LEU A 138 0.05 -11.47 5.79
CA LEU A 138 -0.22 -11.93 4.42
C LEU A 138 0.17 -10.88 3.37
N ALA A 139 -0.20 -9.63 3.62
CA ALA A 139 0.11 -8.50 2.74
C ALA A 139 1.62 -8.34 2.53
N ARG A 140 2.40 -8.48 3.59
CA ARG A 140 3.87 -8.40 3.53
C ARG A 140 4.49 -9.59 2.83
N ALA A 141 4.03 -10.80 3.14
CA ALA A 141 4.50 -12.01 2.49
C ALA A 141 4.33 -11.90 0.96
N LEU A 142 3.16 -11.43 0.50
CA LEU A 142 2.89 -11.25 -0.93
C LEU A 142 3.66 -10.06 -1.54
N ALA A 143 3.84 -8.97 -0.82
CA ALA A 143 4.63 -7.83 -1.28
C ALA A 143 6.11 -8.21 -1.50
N SER A 144 6.65 -9.14 -0.69
CA SER A 144 8.03 -9.62 -0.83
C SER A 144 8.26 -10.49 -2.07
N GLU A 145 7.21 -11.06 -2.66
CA GLU A 145 7.27 -11.92 -3.85
C GLU A 145 7.45 -11.13 -5.17
N SER A 146 7.56 -9.80 -5.11
CA SER A 146 7.87 -8.87 -6.23
C SER A 146 6.91 -8.87 -7.42
N THR A 147 5.87 -9.70 -7.43
CA THR A 147 4.90 -9.83 -8.52
C THR A 147 3.53 -9.23 -8.20
N THR A 148 3.27 -8.97 -6.91
CA THR A 148 1.98 -8.49 -6.43
C THR A 148 2.13 -7.10 -5.81
N ARG A 149 1.39 -6.15 -6.36
CA ARG A 149 1.21 -4.84 -5.74
C ARG A 149 0.26 -4.98 -4.55
N VAL A 150 0.64 -4.45 -3.40
CA VAL A 150 -0.22 -4.47 -2.21
C VAL A 150 -0.57 -3.05 -1.80
N LEU A 151 -1.87 -2.79 -1.63
CA LEU A 151 -2.41 -1.52 -1.14
C LEU A 151 -3.17 -1.79 0.16
N PHE A 152 -2.94 -0.97 1.18
CA PHE A 152 -3.61 -1.08 2.47
C PHE A 152 -4.44 0.17 2.76
N ILE A 153 -5.71 -0.03 3.09
CA ILE A 153 -6.67 1.04 3.40
C ILE A 153 -7.30 0.79 4.76
N PRO A 154 -6.94 1.57 5.79
CA PRO A 154 -7.61 1.52 7.08
C PRO A 154 -8.94 2.27 6.99
N LEU A 155 -10.06 1.56 7.16
CA LEU A 155 -11.41 2.14 7.09
C LEU A 155 -11.96 2.57 8.46
N ALA A 156 -11.21 2.37 9.54
CA ALA A 156 -11.66 2.65 10.90
C ALA A 156 -12.12 4.10 11.12
N ALA A 157 -11.53 5.06 10.41
CA ALA A 157 -11.89 6.48 10.47
C ALA A 157 -13.06 6.85 9.54
N ILE A 158 -13.41 6.00 8.59
CA ILE A 158 -14.47 6.26 7.60
C ILE A 158 -15.80 5.77 8.19
N ARG A 159 -16.76 6.67 8.29
CA ARG A 159 -18.10 6.39 8.82
C ARG A 159 -19.18 6.36 7.74
N ASP A 160 -18.97 7.08 6.65
CA ASP A 160 -19.90 7.13 5.53
C ASP A 160 -19.38 6.19 4.42
N PRO A 161 -20.16 5.16 4.04
CA PRO A 161 -19.81 4.21 2.98
C PRO A 161 -19.44 4.86 1.64
N ALA A 162 -20.00 6.04 1.34
CA ALA A 162 -19.71 6.78 0.11
C ALA A 162 -18.23 7.20 -0.01
N PHE A 163 -17.49 7.31 1.09
CA PHE A 163 -16.07 7.67 1.06
C PHE A 163 -15.13 6.49 0.85
N VAL A 164 -15.62 5.25 0.85
CA VAL A 164 -14.79 4.05 0.60
C VAL A 164 -14.20 4.08 -0.81
N GLU A 165 -14.99 4.44 -1.82
CA GLU A 165 -14.51 4.58 -3.19
C GLU A 165 -13.45 5.67 -3.33
N SER A 166 -13.61 6.79 -2.61
CA SER A 166 -12.61 7.85 -2.56
C SER A 166 -11.31 7.40 -1.91
N ALA A 167 -11.38 6.62 -0.83
CA ALA A 167 -10.21 6.04 -0.19
C ALA A 167 -9.48 5.04 -1.11
N ILE A 168 -10.23 4.27 -1.90
CA ILE A 168 -9.66 3.39 -2.93
C ILE A 168 -8.98 4.22 -4.02
N ALA A 169 -9.60 5.28 -4.53
CA ALA A 169 -9.01 6.17 -5.51
C ALA A 169 -7.69 6.78 -5.00
N GLU A 170 -7.68 7.25 -3.75
CA GLU A 170 -6.49 7.80 -3.10
C GLU A 170 -5.36 6.76 -2.98
N ALA A 171 -5.67 5.53 -2.56
CA ALA A 171 -4.69 4.45 -2.46
C ALA A 171 -4.05 4.11 -3.83
N PHE A 172 -4.81 4.20 -4.91
CA PHE A 172 -4.32 4.08 -6.28
C PHE A 172 -3.69 5.37 -6.82
N ARG A 173 -3.65 6.47 -6.02
CA ARG A 173 -3.15 7.80 -6.42
C ARG A 173 -3.88 8.36 -7.65
N LEU A 174 -5.15 8.09 -7.75
CA LEU A 174 -6.01 8.60 -8.79
C LEU A 174 -6.57 9.98 -8.37
N VAL A 175 -6.44 10.96 -9.23
CA VAL A 175 -6.90 12.34 -8.99
C VAL A 175 -8.14 12.61 -9.85
N ASP A 176 -9.11 13.37 -9.33
CA ASP A 176 -10.33 13.78 -10.03
C ASP A 176 -11.13 12.59 -10.60
N VAL A 177 -11.38 11.58 -9.75
CA VAL A 177 -12.12 10.37 -10.13
C VAL A 177 -13.52 10.41 -9.55
N THR A 178 -14.51 10.25 -10.42
CA THR A 178 -15.89 10.00 -9.99
C THR A 178 -16.11 8.52 -9.69
N ALA A 179 -17.11 8.18 -8.88
CA ALA A 179 -17.51 6.79 -8.62
C ALA A 179 -17.72 5.98 -9.91
N ARG A 180 -18.28 6.65 -10.94
CA ARG A 180 -18.53 6.04 -12.26
C ARG A 180 -17.26 5.68 -13.02
N ASP A 181 -16.20 6.47 -12.87
CA ASP A 181 -14.93 6.28 -13.58
C ASP A 181 -13.95 5.39 -12.81
N LEU A 182 -14.16 5.20 -11.51
CA LEU A 182 -13.26 4.47 -10.63
C LEU A 182 -12.92 3.07 -11.15
N PRO A 183 -13.89 2.20 -11.57
CA PRO A 183 -13.56 0.86 -12.04
C PRO A 183 -12.63 0.87 -13.25
N ARG A 184 -12.87 1.76 -14.21
CA ARG A 184 -12.02 1.91 -15.40
C ARG A 184 -10.61 2.38 -15.05
N ARG A 185 -10.50 3.36 -14.15
CA ARG A 185 -9.21 3.92 -13.73
C ARG A 185 -8.40 2.92 -12.91
N VAL A 186 -9.04 2.18 -12.01
CA VAL A 186 -8.40 1.10 -11.24
C VAL A 186 -7.96 -0.03 -12.19
N ARG A 187 -8.77 -0.38 -13.20
CA ARG A 187 -8.37 -1.39 -14.20
C ARG A 187 -7.08 -1.01 -14.92
N VAL A 188 -6.98 0.23 -15.40
CA VAL A 188 -5.76 0.73 -16.04
C VAL A 188 -4.57 0.68 -15.07
N ALA A 189 -4.78 1.06 -13.81
CA ALA A 189 -3.73 1.01 -12.78
C ALA A 189 -3.28 -0.42 -12.43
N CYS A 190 -4.10 -1.45 -12.72
CA CYS A 190 -3.79 -2.86 -12.47
C CYS A 190 -3.33 -3.61 -13.74
N GLU A 191 -3.28 -3.00 -14.92
CA GLU A 191 -3.00 -3.71 -16.21
C GLU A 191 -1.71 -4.53 -16.20
N ASN A 192 -0.68 -4.07 -15.51
CA ASN A 192 0.63 -4.70 -15.53
C ASN A 192 0.97 -5.50 -14.26
N TYR A 193 0.11 -5.45 -13.22
CA TYR A 193 0.43 -6.03 -11.91
C TYR A 193 -0.80 -6.65 -11.27
N SER A 194 -0.66 -7.89 -10.77
CA SER A 194 -1.61 -8.43 -9.81
C SER A 194 -1.65 -7.51 -8.58
N THR A 195 -2.83 -7.08 -8.18
CA THR A 195 -2.98 -6.13 -7.08
C THR A 195 -3.82 -6.74 -5.97
N LEU A 196 -3.28 -6.77 -4.75
CA LEU A 196 -4.02 -7.08 -3.53
C LEU A 196 -4.39 -5.77 -2.83
N LEU A 197 -5.68 -5.51 -2.71
CA LEU A 197 -6.22 -4.41 -1.92
C LEU A 197 -6.68 -4.95 -0.56
N VAL A 198 -6.06 -4.48 0.51
CA VAL A 198 -6.42 -4.84 1.89
C VAL A 198 -7.29 -3.73 2.46
N LEU A 199 -8.54 -4.08 2.82
CA LEU A 199 -9.52 -3.17 3.41
C LEU A 199 -9.71 -3.55 4.89
N ASP A 200 -9.20 -2.73 5.80
CA ASP A 200 -9.22 -3.05 7.23
C ASP A 200 -10.36 -2.34 7.96
N ASN A 201 -11.02 -3.05 8.90
CA ASN A 201 -12.18 -2.58 9.67
C ASN A 201 -13.44 -2.25 8.82
N PHE A 202 -13.78 -3.12 7.88
CA PHE A 202 -14.90 -2.91 6.95
C PHE A 202 -16.28 -2.90 7.65
N GLU A 203 -16.40 -3.44 8.85
CA GLU A 203 -17.63 -3.49 9.64
C GLU A 203 -18.31 -2.13 9.84
N HIS A 204 -17.59 -1.04 9.68
CA HIS A 204 -18.13 0.31 9.82
C HIS A 204 -18.84 0.84 8.57
N VAL A 205 -18.59 0.21 7.41
CA VAL A 205 -19.02 0.67 6.09
C VAL A 205 -19.59 -0.45 5.23
N LEU A 206 -20.34 -1.39 5.84
CA LEU A 206 -20.87 -2.59 5.16
C LEU A 206 -21.72 -2.25 3.92
N ASP A 207 -22.38 -1.09 3.90
CA ASP A 207 -23.17 -0.65 2.73
C ASP A 207 -22.31 -0.38 1.49
N ALA A 208 -20.99 -0.22 1.65
CA ALA A 208 -20.05 -0.13 0.54
C ALA A 208 -19.63 -1.51 -0.04
N ALA A 209 -20.12 -2.61 0.53
CA ALA A 209 -19.68 -3.96 0.14
C ALA A 209 -19.99 -4.27 -1.34
N GLN A 210 -21.20 -3.91 -1.82
CA GLN A 210 -21.57 -4.17 -3.21
C GLN A 210 -20.75 -3.32 -4.19
N PRO A 211 -20.61 -1.98 -4.06
CA PRO A 211 -19.72 -1.19 -4.89
C PRO A 211 -18.28 -1.72 -4.93
N VAL A 212 -17.73 -2.14 -3.80
CA VAL A 212 -16.38 -2.72 -3.71
C VAL A 212 -16.28 -4.07 -4.42
N ALA A 213 -17.30 -4.93 -4.31
CA ALA A 213 -17.35 -6.21 -5.02
C ALA A 213 -17.48 -6.01 -6.55
N ASP A 214 -18.18 -4.98 -6.99
CA ASP A 214 -18.35 -4.66 -8.41
C ASP A 214 -17.02 -4.27 -9.07
N LEU A 215 -16.06 -3.74 -8.32
CA LEU A 215 -14.70 -3.51 -8.82
C LEU A 215 -14.05 -4.81 -9.29
N LEU A 216 -14.27 -5.93 -8.61
CA LEU A 216 -13.69 -7.22 -9.00
C LEU A 216 -14.20 -7.68 -10.36
N THR A 217 -15.45 -7.40 -10.69
CA THR A 217 -16.02 -7.72 -12.00
C THR A 217 -15.34 -6.94 -13.13
N SER A 218 -15.00 -5.70 -12.86
CA SER A 218 -14.39 -4.77 -13.82
C SER A 218 -12.86 -4.90 -13.91
N VAL A 219 -12.20 -5.42 -12.88
CA VAL A 219 -10.73 -5.44 -12.73
C VAL A 219 -10.21 -6.86 -12.48
N PRO A 220 -9.88 -7.63 -13.55
CA PRO A 220 -9.50 -9.06 -13.43
C PRO A 220 -8.28 -9.33 -12.53
N LEU A 221 -7.29 -8.43 -12.51
CA LEU A 221 -6.05 -8.57 -11.74
C LEU A 221 -6.14 -8.04 -10.30
N LEU A 222 -7.34 -7.59 -9.87
CA LEU A 222 -7.58 -7.14 -8.51
C LEU A 222 -8.06 -8.31 -7.63
N ARG A 223 -7.52 -8.36 -6.42
CA ARG A 223 -7.97 -9.22 -5.32
C ARG A 223 -8.23 -8.37 -4.09
N LEU A 224 -9.17 -8.76 -3.28
CA LEU A 224 -9.54 -8.08 -2.04
C LEU A 224 -9.29 -9.01 -0.85
N LEU A 225 -8.63 -8.48 0.16
CA LEU A 225 -8.54 -9.07 1.49
C LEU A 225 -9.17 -8.09 2.48
N VAL A 226 -10.28 -8.50 3.06
CA VAL A 226 -11.08 -7.64 3.93
C VAL A 226 -11.00 -8.14 5.37
N THR A 227 -10.89 -7.26 6.35
CA THR A 227 -11.12 -7.61 7.75
C THR A 227 -12.44 -7.02 8.21
N SER A 228 -13.27 -7.83 8.85
CA SER A 228 -14.59 -7.40 9.33
C SER A 228 -15.03 -8.21 10.55
N ARG A 229 -15.99 -7.70 11.31
CA ARG A 229 -16.67 -8.47 12.35
C ARG A 229 -17.83 -9.30 11.81
N ALA A 230 -18.31 -8.94 10.62
CA ALA A 230 -19.42 -9.60 9.95
C ALA A 230 -19.07 -9.86 8.47
N PRO A 231 -19.68 -10.85 7.81
CA PRO A 231 -19.53 -11.06 6.39
C PRO A 231 -20.09 -9.89 5.59
N LEU A 232 -19.52 -9.66 4.40
CA LEU A 232 -19.97 -8.63 3.45
C LEU A 232 -21.28 -9.01 2.75
N ARG A 233 -21.55 -10.32 2.66
CA ARG A 233 -22.74 -10.90 1.99
C ARG A 233 -22.86 -10.53 0.51
N VAL A 234 -21.75 -10.52 -0.19
CA VAL A 234 -21.68 -10.25 -1.63
C VAL A 234 -21.27 -11.49 -2.42
N GLN A 235 -21.59 -11.51 -3.69
CA GLN A 235 -21.25 -12.64 -4.56
C GLN A 235 -19.73 -12.79 -4.69
N GLY A 236 -19.22 -14.01 -4.59
CA GLY A 236 -17.80 -14.33 -4.71
C GLY A 236 -17.00 -14.13 -3.42
N GLU A 237 -17.64 -13.73 -2.33
CA GLU A 237 -17.02 -13.67 -1.01
C GLU A 237 -16.63 -15.07 -0.53
N ARG A 238 -15.40 -15.21 -0.03
CA ARG A 238 -14.91 -16.38 0.66
C ARG A 238 -14.57 -15.99 2.10
N GLU A 239 -15.33 -16.52 3.03
CA GLU A 239 -15.23 -16.20 4.43
C GLU A 239 -14.16 -17.06 5.12
N TYR A 240 -13.27 -16.42 5.88
CA TYR A 240 -12.32 -17.08 6.76
C TYR A 240 -12.54 -16.64 8.20
N VAL A 241 -12.99 -17.57 9.04
CA VAL A 241 -13.26 -17.27 10.46
C VAL A 241 -11.94 -17.32 11.24
N VAL A 242 -11.54 -16.17 11.76
CA VAL A 242 -10.36 -16.04 12.63
C VAL A 242 -10.82 -16.32 14.06
N GLY A 243 -10.52 -17.51 14.55
CA GLY A 243 -10.80 -17.92 15.93
C GLY A 243 -9.83 -17.31 16.95
N PRO A 244 -10.06 -17.46 18.25
CA PRO A 244 -9.09 -17.15 19.28
C PRO A 244 -7.81 -18.01 19.09
N LEU A 245 -6.70 -17.59 19.70
CA LEU A 245 -5.51 -18.44 19.76
C LEU A 245 -5.83 -19.66 20.62
N GLU A 246 -5.45 -20.83 20.10
CA GLU A 246 -5.72 -22.09 20.80
C GLU A 246 -4.96 -22.14 22.12
N LEU A 247 -5.70 -22.46 23.17
CA LEU A 247 -5.20 -22.93 24.43
C LEU A 247 -5.53 -24.43 24.46
N GLU A 248 -4.59 -25.25 24.03
CA GLU A 248 -4.68 -26.68 24.32
C GLU A 248 -4.44 -26.91 25.83
N ALA A 249 -5.40 -26.45 26.65
CA ALA A 249 -5.35 -26.71 28.07
C ALA A 249 -6.04 -28.04 28.33
N SER A 250 -5.27 -29.14 28.52
CA SER A 250 -5.74 -30.34 29.16
C SER A 250 -5.22 -30.37 30.59
N ASP A 251 -5.99 -30.95 31.51
CA ASP A 251 -5.58 -31.14 32.90
C ASP A 251 -4.27 -31.92 33.08
N ALA A 252 -3.76 -32.51 32.00
CA ALA A 252 -2.51 -33.29 31.93
C ALA A 252 -1.31 -32.47 31.39
N MET A 253 -1.45 -31.18 31.03
CA MET A 253 -0.33 -30.39 30.49
C MET A 253 0.68 -30.02 31.57
N SER A 254 1.97 -30.21 31.25
CA SER A 254 3.03 -29.69 32.10
C SER A 254 3.11 -28.16 32.02
N PRO A 255 3.64 -27.46 33.06
CA PRO A 255 3.91 -26.04 32.99
C PRO A 255 4.77 -25.62 31.80
N ALA A 256 5.67 -26.49 31.35
CA ALA A 256 6.54 -26.28 30.20
C ALA A 256 5.75 -26.31 28.88
N ASP A 257 4.77 -27.19 28.74
CA ASP A 257 3.91 -27.26 27.54
C ASP A 257 2.95 -26.08 27.50
N LEU A 258 2.37 -25.71 28.65
CA LEU A 258 1.52 -24.52 28.77
C LEU A 258 2.29 -23.24 28.36
N ALA A 259 3.56 -23.11 28.76
CA ALA A 259 4.39 -21.98 28.35
C ALA A 259 4.66 -21.92 26.84
N ARG A 260 4.52 -23.01 26.10
CA ARG A 260 4.65 -23.08 24.64
C ARG A 260 3.36 -22.73 23.90
N ALA A 261 2.21 -22.76 24.58
CA ALA A 261 0.93 -22.44 23.95
C ALA A 261 0.95 -21.01 23.38
N PRO A 262 0.49 -20.80 22.12
CA PRO A 262 0.54 -19.50 21.47
C PRO A 262 -0.09 -18.35 22.28
N ALA A 263 -1.22 -18.61 22.93
CA ALA A 263 -1.92 -17.63 23.75
C ALA A 263 -1.09 -17.23 24.98
N VAL A 264 -0.42 -18.19 25.62
CA VAL A 264 0.45 -17.93 26.80
C VAL A 264 1.71 -17.18 26.38
N ARG A 265 2.33 -17.57 25.27
CA ARG A 265 3.49 -16.85 24.71
C ARG A 265 3.14 -15.40 24.41
N LEU A 266 2.03 -15.16 23.72
CA LEU A 266 1.58 -13.80 23.44
C LEU A 266 1.36 -13.00 24.74
N PHE A 267 0.76 -13.60 25.77
CA PHE A 267 0.54 -12.96 27.06
C PHE A 267 1.85 -12.61 27.76
N VAL A 268 2.79 -13.55 27.81
CA VAL A 268 4.13 -13.32 28.42
C VAL A 268 4.92 -12.24 27.69
N ASP A 269 4.90 -12.26 26.36
CA ASP A 269 5.58 -11.24 25.55
C ASP A 269 5.00 -9.84 25.83
N ARG A 270 3.66 -9.73 25.95
CA ARG A 270 3.00 -8.44 26.27
C ARG A 270 3.32 -7.91 27.67
N ILE A 271 3.51 -8.80 28.64
CA ILE A 271 3.93 -8.37 30.00
C ILE A 271 5.38 -7.86 30.00
N ARG A 272 6.24 -8.41 29.15
CA ARG A 272 7.63 -7.98 29.06
C ARG A 272 7.83 -6.66 28.31
N ASP A 273 6.86 -6.26 27.50
CA ASP A 273 6.89 -5.01 26.73
C ASP A 273 6.40 -3.79 27.54
N VAL A 274 5.91 -3.99 28.76
CA VAL A 274 5.45 -2.97 29.72
C VAL A 274 6.50 -2.73 30.80
#